data_b3c08d051eece0e218a2146990b35767
#
_entry.id   b3c08d051eece0e218a2146990b35767
#
_cell.length_a   1.000
_cell.length_b   1.000
_cell.length_c   1.000
_cell.angle_alpha   90.00
_cell.angle_beta   90.00
_cell.angle_gamma   90.00
#
_symmetry.space_group_name_H-M   'P 1'
#
loop_
_entity.id
_entity.type
_entity.pdbx_description
1 polymer ?
#
loop_
_entity_poly.entity_id
_entity_poly.type
_entity_poly.pdbx_seq_one_letter_code
_entity_poly.pdbx_strand_id
1 'polypeptide(L)'
;MPEFLELHSKTSKLLRAAADAAVQRHGLRLGQDHLLAVLWAEDGRTPGEIAAAVNVTTPAVTKLATRLADSGLLERRPDPHDNRLVRLWLTPAGRALQEPIEAERQALEDRITATLTQAERAHLIKALTKIQQVLVSDLA
;
A
#
# COMPACT_ATOMS: atom_id res chain seq x y z
N MET A 1 12.19 -7.43 27.65
CA MET A 1 11.85 -7.04 26.26
C MET A 1 10.87 -5.88 26.29
N PRO A 2 11.07 -4.85 25.48
CA PRO A 2 10.12 -3.75 25.41
C PRO A 2 8.74 -4.23 24.95
N GLU A 3 7.76 -4.08 25.81
CA GLU A 3 6.42 -4.63 25.60
C GLU A 3 5.74 -4.15 24.32
N PHE A 4 5.81 -2.85 24.04
CA PHE A 4 5.21 -2.27 22.85
C PHE A 4 5.82 -2.85 21.56
N LEU A 5 7.16 -2.89 21.50
CA LEU A 5 7.86 -3.36 20.27
C LEU A 5 7.55 -4.83 19.99
N GLU A 6 7.50 -5.67 21.03
CA GLU A 6 7.17 -7.08 20.85
C GLU A 6 5.74 -7.27 20.37
N LEU A 7 4.80 -6.61 21.02
CA LEU A 7 3.39 -6.71 20.67
C LEU A 7 3.14 -6.19 19.27
N HIS A 8 3.74 -5.07 18.92
CA HIS A 8 3.62 -4.47 17.60
C HIS A 8 4.22 -5.39 16.53
N SER A 9 5.42 -5.94 16.77
CA SER A 9 6.06 -6.86 15.81
C SER A 9 5.19 -8.07 15.50
N LYS A 10 4.65 -8.70 16.52
CA LYS A 10 3.78 -9.87 16.35
C LYS A 10 2.49 -9.50 15.63
N THR A 11 1.87 -8.41 16.05
CA THR A 11 0.62 -7.92 15.44
C THR A 11 0.83 -7.55 13.98
N SER A 12 1.93 -6.86 13.65
CA SER A 12 2.27 -6.50 12.28
C SER A 12 2.46 -7.70 11.38
N LYS A 13 3.11 -8.76 11.88
CA LYS A 13 3.30 -9.99 11.10
C LYS A 13 1.98 -10.67 10.79
N LEU A 14 1.11 -10.78 11.81
CA LEU A 14 -0.20 -11.40 11.65
C LEU A 14 -1.10 -10.59 10.70
N LEU A 15 -1.08 -9.27 10.87
CA LEU A 15 -1.87 -8.36 10.05
C LEU A 15 -1.39 -8.40 8.59
N ARG A 16 -0.08 -8.41 8.39
CA ARG A 16 0.51 -8.49 7.05
C ARG A 16 0.13 -9.80 6.36
N ALA A 17 0.15 -10.91 7.07
CA ALA A 17 -0.28 -12.21 6.53
C ALA A 17 -1.76 -12.18 6.13
N ALA A 18 -2.62 -11.60 6.96
CA ALA A 18 -4.04 -11.46 6.66
C ALA A 18 -4.29 -10.57 5.44
N ALA A 19 -3.57 -9.45 5.34
CA ALA A 19 -3.66 -8.53 4.21
C ALA A 19 -3.18 -9.17 2.91
N ASP A 20 -2.06 -9.91 2.96
CA ASP A 20 -1.55 -10.64 1.79
C ASP A 20 -2.55 -11.70 1.31
N ALA A 21 -3.14 -12.45 2.23
CA ALA A 21 -4.16 -13.45 1.88
C ALA A 21 -5.38 -12.80 1.20
N ALA A 22 -5.79 -11.62 1.66
CA ALA A 22 -6.92 -10.90 1.08
C ALA A 22 -6.66 -10.50 -0.38
N VAL A 23 -5.49 -9.95 -0.66
CA VAL A 23 -5.16 -9.48 -2.02
C VAL A 23 -4.80 -10.63 -2.97
N GLN A 24 -4.32 -11.77 -2.44
CA GLN A 24 -4.03 -12.96 -3.24
C GLN A 24 -5.28 -13.52 -3.92
N ARG A 25 -6.45 -13.32 -3.35
CA ARG A 25 -7.72 -13.73 -3.98
C ARG A 25 -7.95 -13.05 -5.32
N HIS A 26 -7.27 -11.95 -5.56
CA HIS A 26 -7.38 -11.16 -6.79
C HIS A 26 -6.09 -11.18 -7.62
N GLY A 27 -5.22 -12.16 -7.34
CA GLY A 27 -3.98 -12.34 -8.09
C GLY A 27 -2.86 -11.38 -7.72
N LEU A 28 -2.99 -10.65 -6.61
CA LEU A 28 -1.99 -9.69 -6.16
C LEU A 28 -1.19 -10.24 -4.97
N ARG A 29 0.00 -9.68 -4.78
CA ARG A 29 0.80 -9.86 -3.58
C ARG A 29 0.81 -8.56 -2.79
N LEU A 30 1.05 -8.66 -1.48
CA LEU A 30 1.13 -7.48 -0.63
C LEU A 30 2.24 -6.54 -1.14
N GLY A 31 1.93 -5.25 -1.20
CA GLY A 31 2.79 -4.23 -1.80
C GLY A 31 2.34 -3.84 -3.20
N GLN A 32 1.90 -4.78 -4.02
CA GLN A 32 1.32 -4.48 -5.33
C GLN A 32 0.01 -3.70 -5.21
N ASP A 33 -0.82 -4.04 -4.24
CA ASP A 33 -2.05 -3.33 -3.95
C ASP A 33 -1.78 -1.88 -3.51
N HIS A 34 -0.71 -1.64 -2.75
CA HIS A 34 -0.33 -0.29 -2.33
C HIS A 34 0.10 0.57 -3.51
N LEU A 35 0.87 0.01 -4.44
CA LEU A 35 1.26 0.71 -5.67
C LEU A 35 0.03 1.05 -6.51
N LEU A 36 -0.86 0.08 -6.71
CA LEU A 36 -2.09 0.30 -7.47
C LEU A 36 -2.97 1.36 -6.81
N ALA A 37 -3.05 1.37 -5.47
CA ALA A 37 -3.85 2.35 -4.74
C ALA A 37 -3.39 3.78 -5.00
N VAL A 38 -2.08 4.01 -5.11
CA VAL A 38 -1.54 5.33 -5.48
C VAL A 38 -2.04 5.74 -6.86
N LEU A 39 -2.03 4.80 -7.82
CA LEU A 39 -2.48 5.08 -9.18
C LEU A 39 -4.00 5.20 -9.30
N TRP A 40 -4.77 4.49 -8.48
CA TRP A 40 -6.23 4.67 -8.44
C TRP A 40 -6.60 6.08 -7.95
N ALA A 41 -5.81 6.63 -7.03
CA ALA A 41 -6.00 7.99 -6.55
C ALA A 41 -5.58 9.03 -7.59
N GLU A 42 -4.43 8.83 -8.23
CA GLU A 42 -3.90 9.70 -9.28
C GLU A 42 -3.03 8.89 -10.22
N ASP A 43 -3.53 8.62 -11.41
CA ASP A 43 -2.84 7.81 -12.42
C ASP A 43 -1.64 8.53 -13.04
N GLY A 44 -0.77 7.81 -13.72
CA GLY A 44 0.34 8.40 -14.44
C GLY A 44 1.46 8.96 -13.56
N ARG A 45 1.71 8.34 -12.41
CA ARG A 45 2.77 8.77 -11.49
C ARG A 45 4.11 8.14 -11.89
N THR A 46 5.21 8.82 -11.55
CA THR A 46 6.56 8.25 -11.71
C THR A 46 6.86 7.27 -10.59
N PRO A 47 7.79 6.31 -10.80
CA PRO A 47 8.22 5.42 -9.71
C PRO A 47 8.71 6.16 -8.47
N GLY A 48 9.41 7.28 -8.64
CA GLY A 48 9.87 8.12 -7.52
C GLY A 48 8.72 8.71 -6.72
N GLU A 49 7.69 9.22 -7.40
CA GLU A 49 6.49 9.75 -6.75
C GLU A 49 5.74 8.66 -5.96
N ILE A 50 5.64 7.47 -6.53
CA ILE A 50 5.00 6.32 -5.87
C ILE A 50 5.81 5.90 -4.65
N ALA A 51 7.14 5.80 -4.78
CA ALA A 51 8.03 5.43 -3.69
C ALA A 51 7.87 6.36 -2.49
N ALA A 52 7.81 7.67 -2.73
CA ALA A 52 7.58 8.66 -1.69
C ALA A 52 6.20 8.48 -1.03
N ALA A 53 5.17 8.18 -1.81
CA ALA A 53 3.80 8.04 -1.29
C ALA A 53 3.64 6.81 -0.39
N VAL A 54 4.35 5.70 -0.66
CA VAL A 54 4.22 4.45 0.09
C VAL A 54 5.40 4.16 1.03
N ASN A 55 6.34 5.11 1.16
CA ASN A 55 7.50 5.01 2.06
C ASN A 55 8.37 3.78 1.78
N VAL A 56 8.66 3.53 0.51
CA VAL A 56 9.60 2.50 0.07
C VAL A 56 10.64 3.11 -0.87
N THR A 57 11.64 2.33 -1.27
CA THR A 57 12.66 2.81 -2.20
C THR A 57 12.16 2.80 -3.65
N THR A 58 12.72 3.66 -4.49
CA THR A 58 12.39 3.66 -5.93
C THR A 58 12.72 2.33 -6.61
N PRO A 59 13.86 1.66 -6.34
CA PRO A 59 14.10 0.32 -6.89
C PRO A 59 13.05 -0.71 -6.51
N ALA A 60 12.53 -0.66 -5.28
CA ALA A 60 11.45 -1.56 -4.84
C ALA A 60 10.17 -1.33 -5.65
N VAL A 61 9.81 -0.07 -5.89
CA VAL A 61 8.65 0.28 -6.73
C VAL A 61 8.87 -0.22 -8.17
N THR A 62 10.05 -0.01 -8.73
CA THR A 62 10.38 -0.46 -10.09
C THR A 62 10.20 -1.97 -10.23
N LYS A 63 10.61 -2.73 -9.23
CA LYS A 63 10.46 -4.18 -9.21
C LYS A 63 8.98 -4.60 -9.17
N LEU A 64 8.19 -3.97 -8.31
CA LEU A 64 6.75 -4.21 -8.24
C LEU A 64 6.06 -3.83 -9.55
N ALA A 65 6.42 -2.69 -10.12
CA ALA A 65 5.87 -2.21 -11.38
C ALA A 65 6.15 -3.17 -12.54
N THR A 66 7.36 -3.74 -12.60
CA THR A 66 7.71 -4.73 -13.61
C THR A 66 6.78 -5.93 -13.56
N ARG A 67 6.54 -6.46 -12.36
CA ARG A 67 5.63 -7.61 -12.17
C ARG A 67 4.19 -7.28 -12.54
N LEU A 68 3.73 -6.09 -12.17
CA LEU A 68 2.38 -5.64 -12.50
C LEU A 68 2.21 -5.41 -14.01
N ALA A 69 3.23 -4.86 -14.68
CA ALA A 69 3.22 -4.69 -16.12
C ALA A 69 3.20 -6.05 -16.83
N ASP A 70 4.00 -7.00 -16.37
CA ASP A 70 4.02 -8.36 -16.92
C ASP A 70 2.67 -9.06 -16.76
N SER A 71 1.93 -8.73 -15.71
CA SER A 71 0.58 -9.26 -15.47
C SER A 71 -0.51 -8.49 -16.22
N GLY A 72 -0.16 -7.46 -17.00
CA GLY A 72 -1.11 -6.69 -17.76
C GLY A 72 -1.92 -5.66 -16.98
N LEU A 73 -1.47 -5.29 -15.78
CA LEU A 73 -2.18 -4.35 -14.91
C LEU A 73 -1.69 -2.91 -15.03
N LEU A 74 -0.46 -2.74 -15.52
CA LEU A 74 0.18 -1.44 -15.72
C LEU A 74 0.80 -1.35 -17.10
N GLU A 75 0.99 -0.10 -17.56
CA GLU A 75 1.79 0.23 -18.73
C GLU A 75 2.83 1.28 -18.35
N ARG A 76 4.03 1.15 -18.89
CA ARG A 76 5.05 2.17 -18.81
C ARG A 76 4.98 3.05 -20.04
N ARG A 77 4.98 4.37 -19.84
CA ARG A 77 5.03 5.33 -20.93
C ARG A 77 6.06 6.41 -20.61
N PRO A 78 6.83 6.86 -21.59
CA PRO A 78 7.74 7.99 -21.37
C PRO A 78 6.92 9.24 -21.04
N ASP A 79 7.50 10.10 -20.18
CA ASP A 79 6.91 11.41 -19.92
C ASP A 79 6.94 12.24 -21.22
N PRO A 80 5.83 12.91 -21.59
CA PRO A 80 5.77 13.68 -22.84
C PRO A 80 6.71 14.89 -22.87
N HIS A 81 7.17 15.35 -21.72
CA HIS A 81 8.00 16.56 -21.59
C HIS A 81 9.44 16.27 -21.18
N ASP A 82 9.73 15.08 -20.62
CA ASP A 82 11.06 14.69 -20.18
C ASP A 82 11.29 13.20 -20.47
N ASN A 83 12.09 12.93 -21.51
CA ASN A 83 12.39 11.57 -21.96
C ASN A 83 13.16 10.73 -20.93
N ARG A 84 13.70 11.35 -19.87
CA ARG A 84 14.40 10.64 -18.81
C ARG A 84 13.44 10.04 -17.78
N LEU A 85 12.18 10.50 -17.79
CA LEU A 85 11.16 10.04 -16.86
C LEU A 85 10.22 9.04 -17.52
N VAL A 86 9.87 8.01 -16.75
CA VAL A 86 8.84 7.03 -17.11
C VAL A 86 7.69 7.21 -16.16
N ARG A 87 6.47 7.16 -16.70
CA ARG A 87 5.24 7.20 -15.89
C ARG A 87 4.54 5.86 -15.98
N LEU A 88 3.90 5.49 -14.88
CA LEU A 88 3.14 4.25 -14.79
C LEU A 88 1.66 4.56 -14.90
N TRP A 89 1.00 3.86 -15.81
CA TRP A 89 -0.42 4.04 -16.10
C TRP A 89 -1.17 2.74 -15.88
N LEU A 90 -2.38 2.84 -15.32
CA LEU A 90 -3.26 1.69 -15.17
C LEU A 90 -3.78 1.24 -16.54
N THR A 91 -3.82 -0.07 -16.74
CA THR A 91 -4.60 -0.67 -17.83
C THR A 91 -6.07 -0.76 -17.38
N PRO A 92 -7.01 -1.05 -18.30
CA PRO A 92 -8.39 -1.33 -17.88
C PRO A 92 -8.48 -2.45 -16.84
N ALA A 93 -7.66 -3.49 -16.95
CA ALA A 93 -7.59 -4.57 -15.96
C ALA A 93 -7.11 -4.05 -14.58
N GLY A 94 -6.11 -3.17 -14.57
CA GLY A 94 -5.63 -2.54 -13.34
C GLY A 94 -6.68 -1.67 -12.68
N ARG A 95 -7.44 -0.92 -13.46
CA ARG A 95 -8.56 -0.11 -12.95
C ARG A 95 -9.68 -0.96 -12.37
N ALA A 96 -9.97 -2.09 -13.00
CA ALA A 96 -11.05 -2.99 -12.59
C ALA A 96 -10.78 -3.63 -11.23
N LEU A 97 -9.53 -3.68 -10.76
CA LEU A 97 -9.18 -4.22 -9.46
C LEU A 97 -9.48 -3.28 -8.28
N GLN A 98 -9.71 -1.99 -8.54
CA GLN A 98 -9.91 -1.01 -7.47
C GLN A 98 -11.04 -1.41 -6.53
N GLU A 99 -12.23 -1.64 -7.08
CA GLU A 99 -13.41 -1.93 -6.27
C GLU A 99 -13.28 -3.21 -5.44
N PRO A 100 -12.91 -4.36 -6.03
CA PRO A 100 -12.75 -5.59 -5.24
C PRO A 100 -11.61 -5.52 -4.21
N ILE A 101 -10.51 -4.85 -4.51
CA ILE A 101 -9.42 -4.71 -3.54
C ILE A 101 -9.81 -3.78 -2.39
N GLU A 102 -10.46 -2.67 -2.67
CA GLU A 102 -10.94 -1.77 -1.63
C GLU A 102 -11.97 -2.47 -0.73
N ALA A 103 -12.83 -3.31 -1.30
CA ALA A 103 -13.79 -4.11 -0.54
C ALA A 103 -13.11 -5.12 0.37
N GLU A 104 -12.05 -5.79 -0.10
CA GLU A 104 -11.26 -6.72 0.72
C GLU A 104 -10.57 -5.99 1.89
N ARG A 105 -10.02 -4.84 1.64
CA ARG A 105 -9.34 -4.05 2.68
C ARG A 105 -10.34 -3.56 3.73
N GLN A 106 -11.50 -3.10 3.31
CA GLN A 106 -12.55 -2.66 4.21
C GLN A 106 -13.08 -3.82 5.05
N ALA A 107 -13.29 -4.99 4.46
CA ALA A 107 -13.73 -6.18 5.17
C ALA A 107 -12.71 -6.62 6.23
N LEU A 108 -11.41 -6.52 5.92
CA LEU A 108 -10.34 -6.83 6.87
C LEU A 108 -10.34 -5.84 8.04
N GLU A 109 -10.44 -4.54 7.75
CA GLU A 109 -10.52 -3.50 8.78
C GLU A 109 -11.72 -3.73 9.69
N ASP A 110 -12.89 -3.97 9.12
CA ASP A 110 -14.12 -4.20 9.88
C ASP A 110 -14.00 -5.42 10.80
N ARG A 111 -13.43 -6.51 10.29
CA ARG A 111 -13.22 -7.73 11.09
C ARG A 111 -12.30 -7.49 12.28
N ILE A 112 -11.23 -6.75 12.08
CA ILE A 112 -10.24 -6.46 13.13
C ILE A 112 -10.83 -5.49 14.14
N THR A 113 -11.45 -4.42 13.68
CA THR A 113 -11.96 -3.37 14.56
C THR A 113 -13.27 -3.75 15.25
N ALA A 114 -13.95 -4.79 14.78
CA ALA A 114 -15.18 -5.30 15.43
C ALA A 114 -14.94 -5.75 16.87
N THR A 115 -13.72 -6.11 17.23
CA THR A 115 -13.36 -6.49 18.60
C THR A 115 -13.12 -5.30 19.52
N LEU A 116 -13.09 -4.09 18.97
CA LEU A 116 -12.77 -2.86 19.69
C LEU A 116 -14.04 -2.04 19.94
N THR A 117 -14.05 -1.37 21.10
CA THR A 117 -15.05 -0.33 21.34
C THR A 117 -14.72 0.90 20.47
N GLN A 118 -15.69 1.79 20.31
CA GLN A 118 -15.49 3.06 19.60
C GLN A 118 -14.35 3.88 20.21
N ALA A 119 -14.28 3.91 21.55
CA ALA A 119 -13.23 4.63 22.27
C ALA A 119 -11.85 4.00 22.03
N GLU A 120 -11.76 2.67 22.07
CA GLU A 120 -10.50 1.95 21.82
C GLU A 120 -10.02 2.19 20.41
N ARG A 121 -10.91 2.14 19.42
CA ARG A 121 -10.58 2.41 18.02
C ARG A 121 -10.03 3.83 17.84
N ALA A 122 -10.70 4.83 18.42
CA ALA A 122 -10.28 6.21 18.32
C ALA A 122 -8.91 6.43 18.98
N HIS A 123 -8.69 5.83 20.15
CA HIS A 123 -7.42 5.92 20.87
C HIS A 123 -6.29 5.24 20.12
N LEU A 124 -6.55 4.09 19.50
CA LEU A 124 -5.56 3.36 18.71
C LEU A 124 -5.11 4.19 17.51
N ILE A 125 -6.05 4.75 16.75
CA ILE A 125 -5.74 5.58 15.58
C ILE A 125 -4.92 6.81 15.99
N LYS A 126 -5.32 7.47 17.08
CA LYS A 126 -4.59 8.63 17.62
C LYS A 126 -3.18 8.26 18.04
N ALA A 127 -3.03 7.15 18.76
CA ALA A 127 -1.73 6.68 19.25
C ALA A 127 -0.80 6.31 18.09
N LEU A 128 -1.29 5.57 17.10
CA LEU A 128 -0.51 5.21 15.92
C LEU A 128 -0.07 6.44 15.11
N THR A 129 -0.95 7.43 14.98
CA THR A 129 -0.63 8.69 14.30
C THR A 129 0.52 9.41 14.99
N LYS A 130 0.50 9.48 16.32
CA LYS A 130 1.60 10.09 17.09
C LYS A 130 2.92 9.35 16.89
N ILE A 131 2.88 8.02 16.92
CA ILE A 131 4.07 7.18 16.72
C ILE A 131 4.65 7.40 15.34
N GLN A 132 3.82 7.45 14.30
CA GLN A 132 4.25 7.71 12.94
C GLN A 132 4.95 9.06 12.80
N GLN A 133 4.43 10.10 13.46
CA GLN A 133 5.03 11.44 13.42
C GLN A 133 6.45 11.45 13.96
N VAL A 134 6.71 10.72 15.04
CA VAL A 134 8.06 10.57 15.62
C VAL A 134 8.98 9.85 14.64
N LEU A 135 8.53 8.73 14.09
CA LEU A 135 9.35 7.90 13.19
C LEU A 135 9.64 8.60 11.86
N VAL A 136 8.69 9.33 11.32
CA VAL A 136 8.88 10.11 10.09
C VAL A 136 9.90 11.22 10.31
N SER A 137 9.87 11.88 11.47
CA SER A 137 10.85 12.90 11.83
C SER A 137 12.28 12.34 11.89
N ASP A 138 12.44 11.11 12.35
CA ASP A 138 13.74 10.44 12.42
C ASP A 138 14.31 10.12 11.04
N LEU A 139 13.46 10.02 10.02
CA LEU A 139 13.88 9.74 8.63
C LEU A 139 14.25 11.01 7.86
N ALA A 140 13.97 12.18 8.42
CA ALA A 140 14.21 13.46 7.73
C ALA A 140 15.71 13.85 7.76
#